data_8c0c3814a7b7b12fc0be9925d48e0646
#
_entry.id   8c0c3814a7b7b12fc0be9925d48e0646
#
_cell.length_a   1.000
_cell.length_b   1.000
_cell.length_c   1.000
_cell.angle_alpha   90.00
_cell.angle_beta   90.00
_cell.angle_gamma   90.00
#
_symmetry.space_group_name_H-M   'P 1'
#
loop_
_entity.id
_entity.type
_entity.pdbx_description
1 polymer ?
#
loop_
_entity_poly.entity_id
_entity_poly.type
_entity_poly.pdbx_seq_one_letter_code
_entity_poly.pdbx_strand_id
1 'polypeptide(L)'
;GHTDNKPGGTIRYTKYRIPLKQGLHTYKLNIKPDKRNTDPNANESGVRPILMPDYIGEVYPFRYCEIDGYKGFLQPHDITRYSVNYPFDKGASWFCSNDTILNKVWDLCKHSIQATTFCGIYVDGDRERIPYEADTYINQLSHYGTDAEYSMARYSVDYLMEWPTWPTEWIMQSILMIWNDFLYTGDTSLLQRHYSSLHARTLSALSDSTGLISTK
;
A
#
# COMPACT_ATOMS: atom_id res chain seq x y z
N GLY A 1 20.20 -7.75 7.42
CA GLY A 1 19.91 -7.01 6.20
C GLY A 1 21.17 -6.44 5.60
N HIS A 2 21.21 -6.32 4.30
CA HIS A 2 22.37 -5.81 3.58
C HIS A 2 22.13 -4.35 3.19
N THR A 3 23.14 -3.51 3.37
CA THR A 3 23.11 -2.07 3.02
C THR A 3 23.67 -1.80 1.62
N ASP A 4 23.90 -2.85 0.84
CA ASP A 4 24.57 -2.76 -0.47
C ASP A 4 23.59 -2.53 -1.64
N ASN A 5 22.30 -2.42 -1.37
CA ASN A 5 21.24 -2.23 -2.36
C ASN A 5 21.22 -3.26 -3.50
N LYS A 6 21.76 -4.45 -3.25
CA LYS A 6 21.75 -5.52 -4.26
C LYS A 6 20.34 -6.09 -4.44
N PRO A 7 20.02 -6.62 -5.62
CA PRO A 7 18.77 -7.34 -5.83
C PRO A 7 18.57 -8.42 -4.76
N GLY A 8 17.36 -8.52 -4.21
CA GLY A 8 17.02 -9.43 -3.12
C GLY A 8 17.30 -8.89 -1.70
N GLY A 9 17.93 -7.73 -1.56
CA GLY A 9 18.05 -7.04 -0.28
C GLY A 9 16.73 -6.36 0.12
N THR A 10 16.31 -6.55 1.38
CA THR A 10 15.09 -5.92 1.93
C THR A 10 15.36 -4.53 2.50
N ILE A 11 16.62 -4.17 2.70
CA ILE A 11 17.03 -2.88 3.23
C ILE A 11 17.50 -1.99 2.09
N ARG A 12 16.86 -0.84 1.98
CA ARG A 12 17.31 0.24 1.11
C ARG A 12 18.24 1.16 1.88
N TYR A 13 19.37 1.49 1.26
CA TYR A 13 20.30 2.47 1.77
C TYR A 13 20.60 3.49 0.69
N THR A 14 20.44 4.77 1.01
CA THR A 14 20.77 5.86 0.10
C THR A 14 21.60 6.88 0.82
N LYS A 15 22.69 7.34 0.19
CA LYS A 15 23.59 8.36 0.72
C LYS A 15 23.52 9.62 -0.12
N TYR A 16 23.28 10.72 0.53
CA TYR A 16 23.33 12.05 -0.07
C TYR A 16 24.52 12.84 0.50
N ARG A 17 25.14 13.62 -0.34
CA ARG A 17 26.18 14.57 0.10
C ARG A 17 25.66 15.98 -0.12
N ILE A 18 25.64 16.79 0.93
CA ILE A 18 25.17 18.15 0.91
C ILE A 18 26.36 19.06 1.21
N PRO A 19 26.87 19.84 0.24
CA PRO A 19 27.87 20.86 0.51
C PRO A 19 27.22 22.00 1.29
N LEU A 20 27.61 22.13 2.56
CA LEU A 20 27.10 23.20 3.42
C LEU A 20 27.76 24.56 3.08
N LYS A 21 26.95 25.60 3.08
CA LYS A 21 27.38 26.98 2.94
C LYS A 21 27.42 27.63 4.32
N GLN A 22 28.24 28.68 4.46
CA GLN A 22 28.26 29.48 5.68
C GLN A 22 26.96 30.26 5.86
N GLY A 23 26.46 30.34 7.08
CA GLY A 23 25.21 31.03 7.43
C GLY A 23 24.02 30.08 7.53
N LEU A 24 22.83 30.64 7.74
CA LEU A 24 21.59 29.90 7.85
C LEU A 24 21.05 29.53 6.46
N HIS A 25 20.94 28.24 6.18
CA HIS A 25 20.43 27.72 4.92
C HIS A 25 19.53 26.53 5.15
N THR A 26 18.48 26.43 4.33
CA THR A 26 17.62 25.25 4.27
C THR A 26 17.99 24.40 3.07
N TYR A 27 18.18 23.10 3.28
CA TYR A 27 18.49 22.13 2.24
C TYR A 27 17.36 21.13 2.13
N LYS A 28 16.77 21.00 0.94
CA LYS A 28 15.75 20.00 0.65
C LYS A 28 16.40 18.85 -0.11
N LEU A 29 16.26 17.63 0.41
CA LEU A 29 16.67 16.44 -0.30
C LEU A 29 15.53 15.96 -1.20
N ASN A 30 15.81 15.84 -2.49
CA ASN A 30 14.90 15.22 -3.43
C ASN A 30 15.29 13.74 -3.59
N ILE A 31 14.36 12.87 -3.24
CA ILE A 31 14.52 11.43 -3.38
C ILE A 31 14.38 11.07 -4.86
N LYS A 32 15.27 10.23 -5.36
CA LYS A 32 15.20 9.72 -6.73
C LYS A 32 14.38 8.43 -6.76
N PRO A 33 13.58 8.20 -7.82
CA PRO A 33 12.89 6.96 -8.02
C PRO A 33 13.84 5.76 -7.98
N ASP A 34 13.40 4.68 -7.36
CA ASP A 34 14.11 3.40 -7.36
C ASP A 34 13.50 2.48 -8.42
N LYS A 35 14.31 2.04 -9.37
CA LYS A 35 13.85 1.17 -10.47
C LYS A 35 13.16 -0.11 -10.00
N ARG A 36 13.43 -0.57 -8.78
CA ARG A 36 12.78 -1.77 -8.22
C ARG A 36 11.27 -1.65 -8.09
N ASN A 37 10.75 -0.43 -7.91
CA ASN A 37 9.33 -0.16 -7.70
C ASN A 37 8.79 0.99 -8.55
N THR A 38 9.51 1.37 -9.59
CA THR A 38 9.07 2.42 -10.53
C THR A 38 9.26 2.03 -11.99
N ASP A 39 9.99 0.95 -12.28
CA ASP A 39 10.18 0.46 -13.63
C ASP A 39 8.97 -0.36 -14.07
N PRO A 40 8.21 0.07 -15.07
CA PRO A 40 7.04 -0.66 -15.56
C PRO A 40 7.38 -2.01 -16.18
N ASN A 41 8.65 -2.26 -16.47
CA ASN A 41 9.13 -3.50 -17.06
C ASN A 41 9.84 -4.42 -16.05
N ALA A 42 9.91 -4.01 -14.77
CA ALA A 42 10.59 -4.77 -13.72
C ALA A 42 9.86 -6.06 -13.33
N ASN A 43 8.64 -6.27 -13.82
CA ASN A 43 7.81 -7.42 -13.50
C ASN A 43 7.44 -8.18 -14.78
N GLU A 44 7.80 -9.46 -14.83
CA GLU A 44 7.52 -10.35 -15.97
C GLU A 44 6.02 -10.66 -16.15
N SER A 45 5.20 -10.43 -15.13
CA SER A 45 3.77 -10.74 -15.15
C SER A 45 2.88 -9.69 -15.84
N GLY A 46 3.45 -8.57 -16.29
CA GLY A 46 2.72 -7.50 -16.95
C GLY A 46 1.99 -6.51 -16.02
N VAL A 47 1.91 -6.78 -14.71
CA VAL A 47 1.40 -5.80 -13.75
C VAL A 47 2.44 -4.70 -13.51
N ARG A 48 1.95 -3.49 -13.23
CA ARG A 48 2.81 -2.31 -13.14
C ARG A 48 2.80 -1.72 -11.73
N PRO A 49 3.95 -1.22 -11.27
CA PRO A 49 4.00 -0.47 -10.02
C PRO A 49 3.19 0.82 -10.12
N ILE A 50 2.57 1.21 -9.02
CA ILE A 50 1.90 2.51 -8.89
C ILE A 50 2.97 3.56 -8.61
N LEU A 51 3.01 4.57 -9.45
CA LEU A 51 3.95 5.68 -9.31
C LEU A 51 3.38 6.76 -8.40
N MET A 52 4.26 7.41 -7.65
CA MET A 52 3.86 8.61 -6.89
C MET A 52 3.50 9.74 -7.86
N PRO A 53 2.45 10.52 -7.56
CA PRO A 53 2.11 11.70 -8.35
C PRO A 53 3.26 12.72 -8.38
N ASP A 54 3.50 13.35 -9.53
CA ASP A 54 4.59 14.30 -9.74
C ASP A 54 4.57 15.48 -8.75
N TYR A 55 3.38 15.93 -8.35
CA TYR A 55 3.23 17.05 -7.41
C TYR A 55 3.64 16.68 -5.97
N ILE A 56 3.64 15.40 -5.62
CA ILE A 56 4.17 14.88 -4.35
C ILE A 56 5.68 14.63 -4.50
N GLY A 57 6.05 14.06 -5.64
CA GLY A 57 7.39 13.56 -5.90
C GLY A 57 7.63 12.19 -5.28
N GLU A 58 8.84 11.68 -5.41
CA GLU A 58 9.19 10.37 -4.88
C GLU A 58 9.25 10.38 -3.35
N VAL A 59 8.79 9.29 -2.75
CA VAL A 59 8.84 9.05 -1.30
C VAL A 59 9.70 7.84 -1.00
N TYR A 60 10.30 7.81 0.18
CA TYR A 60 11.19 6.74 0.61
C TYR A 60 10.86 6.35 2.05
N PRO A 61 10.41 5.13 2.31
CA PRO A 61 10.19 4.67 3.68
C PRO A 61 11.55 4.45 4.34
N PHE A 62 11.77 5.07 5.49
CA PHE A 62 12.98 4.88 6.26
C PHE A 62 12.67 4.89 7.76
N ARG A 63 13.45 4.17 8.50
CA ARG A 63 13.37 4.13 9.95
C ARG A 63 14.45 4.98 10.62
N TYR A 64 15.61 5.04 10.02
CA TYR A 64 16.78 5.74 10.57
C TYR A 64 17.37 6.68 9.51
N CYS A 65 17.81 7.84 10.00
CA CYS A 65 18.60 8.80 9.23
C CYS A 65 19.89 9.06 10.01
N GLU A 66 21.02 8.85 9.38
CA GLU A 66 22.33 9.13 9.95
C GLU A 66 22.89 10.38 9.27
N ILE A 67 23.47 11.28 10.05
CA ILE A 67 24.14 12.48 9.56
C ILE A 67 25.60 12.39 9.97
N ASP A 68 26.46 12.33 8.96
CA ASP A 68 27.90 12.24 9.14
C ASP A 68 28.59 13.49 8.61
N GLY A 69 29.71 13.89 9.24
CA GLY A 69 30.55 14.99 8.83
C GLY A 69 30.08 16.39 9.24
N TYR A 70 28.95 16.52 9.93
CA TYR A 70 28.54 17.79 10.52
C TYR A 70 29.29 18.03 11.85
N LYS A 71 29.98 19.17 11.95
CA LYS A 71 30.82 19.50 13.13
C LYS A 71 30.10 20.34 14.20
N GLY A 72 28.90 20.81 13.91
CA GLY A 72 28.07 21.58 14.83
C GLY A 72 27.16 20.68 15.69
N PHE A 73 26.34 21.32 16.50
CA PHE A 73 25.31 20.66 17.29
C PHE A 73 23.97 20.79 16.57
N LEU A 74 23.30 19.65 16.31
CA LEU A 74 21.98 19.60 15.69
C LEU A 74 20.88 19.64 16.76
N GLN A 75 19.93 20.53 16.58
CA GLN A 75 18.71 20.56 17.37
C GLN A 75 17.64 19.70 16.68
N PRO A 76 16.64 19.15 17.43
CA PRO A 76 15.56 18.36 16.83
C PRO A 76 14.79 19.08 15.72
N HIS A 77 14.70 20.41 15.75
CA HIS A 77 14.01 21.21 14.73
C HIS A 77 14.85 21.51 13.49
N ASP A 78 16.15 21.19 13.50
CA ASP A 78 17.03 21.38 12.33
C ASP A 78 16.76 20.34 11.24
N ILE A 79 16.07 19.26 11.58
CA ILE A 79 15.75 18.19 10.66
C ILE A 79 14.24 18.01 10.61
N THR A 80 13.66 18.22 9.44
CA THR A 80 12.22 18.06 9.21
C THR A 80 11.99 16.91 8.22
N ARG A 81 11.06 16.01 8.58
CA ARG A 81 10.56 14.97 7.70
C ARG A 81 9.13 15.31 7.27
N TYR A 82 8.87 15.26 5.98
CA TYR A 82 7.52 15.27 5.44
C TYR A 82 7.02 13.84 5.30
N SER A 83 5.89 13.53 5.92
CA SER A 83 5.24 12.24 5.79
C SER A 83 4.13 12.31 4.73
N VAL A 84 4.06 11.29 3.88
CA VAL A 84 2.99 11.10 2.90
C VAL A 84 2.19 9.89 3.33
N ASN A 85 0.92 10.08 3.65
CA ASN A 85 0.00 9.04 4.09
C ASN A 85 -1.38 9.35 3.54
N TYR A 86 -2.22 8.32 3.41
CA TYR A 86 -3.65 8.52 3.27
C TYR A 86 -4.21 9.18 4.55
N PRO A 87 -5.15 10.12 4.44
CA PRO A 87 -5.65 10.89 5.59
C PRO A 87 -6.66 10.11 6.43
N PHE A 88 -6.22 9.05 7.10
CA PHE A 88 -7.04 8.29 8.03
C PHE A 88 -7.59 9.16 9.16
N ASP A 89 -8.86 8.97 9.50
CA ASP A 89 -9.42 9.50 10.72
C ASP A 89 -8.96 8.67 11.92
N LYS A 90 -8.06 9.23 12.70
CA LYS A 90 -7.52 8.56 13.89
C LYS A 90 -8.60 8.28 14.96
N GLY A 91 -9.68 9.02 14.94
CA GLY A 91 -10.82 8.88 15.87
C GLY A 91 -11.87 7.88 15.42
N ALA A 92 -11.86 7.40 14.16
CA ALA A 92 -12.87 6.52 13.61
C ALA A 92 -12.96 5.16 14.30
N SER A 93 -11.86 4.70 14.90
CA SER A 93 -11.84 3.41 15.60
C SER A 93 -10.90 3.41 16.80
N TRP A 94 -11.25 2.62 17.80
CA TRP A 94 -10.43 2.40 18.99
C TRP A 94 -10.65 0.98 19.53
N PHE A 95 -9.66 0.47 20.25
CA PHE A 95 -9.72 -0.81 20.94
C PHE A 95 -9.05 -0.69 22.30
N CYS A 96 -9.68 -1.25 23.31
CA CYS A 96 -9.13 -1.33 24.66
C CYS A 96 -9.55 -2.64 25.33
N SER A 97 -8.60 -3.31 25.92
CA SER A 97 -8.80 -4.52 26.71
C SER A 97 -7.94 -4.49 27.98
N ASN A 98 -8.14 -5.44 28.86
CA ASN A 98 -7.27 -5.67 30.02
C ASN A 98 -5.93 -6.33 29.66
N ASP A 99 -5.77 -6.80 28.43
CA ASP A 99 -4.51 -7.34 27.91
C ASP A 99 -3.73 -6.25 27.19
N THR A 100 -2.62 -5.82 27.77
CA THR A 100 -1.75 -4.77 27.22
C THR A 100 -1.06 -5.21 25.92
N ILE A 101 -0.88 -6.50 25.69
CA ILE A 101 -0.30 -7.03 24.43
C ILE A 101 -1.30 -6.87 23.30
N LEU A 102 -2.56 -7.25 23.51
CA LEU A 102 -3.62 -7.06 22.52
C LEU A 102 -3.79 -5.59 22.15
N ASN A 103 -3.74 -4.68 23.12
CA ASN A 103 -3.82 -3.24 22.85
C ASN A 103 -2.67 -2.78 21.94
N LYS A 104 -1.44 -3.24 22.19
CA LYS A 104 -0.28 -2.93 21.34
C LYS A 104 -0.36 -3.56 19.97
N VAL A 105 -0.93 -4.76 19.85
CA VAL A 105 -1.18 -5.42 18.55
C VAL A 105 -2.16 -4.60 17.72
N TRP A 106 -3.25 -4.13 18.32
CA TRP A 106 -4.19 -3.24 17.64
C TRP A 106 -3.52 -1.98 17.12
N ASP A 107 -2.76 -1.28 17.97
CA ASP A 107 -2.05 -0.06 17.59
C ASP A 107 -1.06 -0.33 16.44
N LEU A 108 -0.35 -1.47 16.49
CA LEU A 108 0.58 -1.86 15.44
C LEU A 108 -0.15 -2.14 14.11
N CYS A 109 -1.26 -2.87 14.14
CA CYS A 109 -2.05 -3.16 12.94
C CYS A 109 -2.62 -1.88 12.33
N LYS A 110 -3.19 -1.00 13.15
CA LYS A 110 -3.70 0.31 12.72
C LYS A 110 -2.59 1.18 12.11
N HIS A 111 -1.41 1.20 12.74
CA HIS A 111 -0.25 1.90 12.18
C HIS A 111 0.20 1.29 10.86
N SER A 112 0.20 -0.03 10.73
CA SER A 112 0.67 -0.73 9.53
C SER A 112 -0.18 -0.39 8.32
N ILE A 113 -1.51 -0.46 8.44
CA ILE A 113 -2.38 -0.09 7.32
C ILE A 113 -2.23 1.38 6.93
N GLN A 114 -2.06 2.28 7.90
CA GLN A 114 -1.81 3.69 7.64
C GLN A 114 -0.46 3.93 6.94
N ALA A 115 0.58 3.19 7.32
CA ALA A 115 1.91 3.34 6.77
C ALA A 115 2.05 2.79 5.34
N THR A 116 1.22 1.82 4.96
CA THR A 116 1.27 1.20 3.63
C THR A 116 0.34 1.84 2.60
N THR A 117 -0.55 2.72 2.99
CA THR A 117 -1.53 3.39 2.11
C THR A 117 -1.07 4.77 1.65
N PHE A 118 0.04 4.87 0.95
CA PHE A 118 0.62 6.15 0.54
C PHE A 118 0.54 6.43 -0.96
N CYS A 119 0.25 5.42 -1.77
CA CYS A 119 0.18 5.55 -3.23
C CYS A 119 -1.23 5.90 -3.77
N GLY A 120 -2.22 6.12 -2.90
CA GLY A 120 -3.61 6.39 -3.30
C GLY A 120 -4.41 5.16 -3.75
N ILE A 121 -3.80 3.98 -3.66
CA ILE A 121 -4.37 2.67 -3.96
C ILE A 121 -3.70 1.64 -3.04
N TYR A 122 -4.34 0.53 -2.73
CA TYR A 122 -3.68 -0.53 -2.00
C TYR A 122 -2.60 -1.19 -2.86
N VAL A 123 -1.43 -1.35 -2.28
CA VAL A 123 -0.29 -2.03 -2.90
C VAL A 123 0.30 -3.03 -1.90
N ASP A 124 1.08 -3.99 -2.39
CA ASP A 124 1.80 -4.97 -1.57
C ASP A 124 2.81 -4.34 -0.60
N GLY A 125 3.17 -3.09 -0.82
CA GLY A 125 4.10 -2.31 -0.03
C GLY A 125 5.09 -1.55 -0.92
N ASP A 126 6.06 -0.89 -0.29
CA ASP A 126 7.03 -0.08 -1.02
C ASP A 126 8.03 -0.89 -1.86
N ARG A 127 8.12 -2.19 -1.63
CA ARG A 127 9.08 -3.05 -2.35
C ARG A 127 8.78 -3.11 -3.84
N GLU A 128 7.53 -3.34 -4.21
CA GLU A 128 7.06 -3.48 -5.59
C GLU A 128 6.07 -2.37 -5.97
N ARG A 129 5.25 -1.92 -5.04
CA ARG A 129 4.14 -0.96 -5.23
C ARG A 129 3.10 -1.46 -6.22
N ILE A 130 2.86 -2.75 -6.21
CA ILE A 130 1.91 -3.39 -7.13
C ILE A 130 0.60 -3.69 -6.38
N PRO A 131 -0.54 -3.33 -6.94
CA PRO A 131 -1.84 -3.81 -6.46
C PRO A 131 -2.02 -5.29 -6.81
N TYR A 132 -2.36 -6.09 -5.80
CA TYR A 132 -2.74 -7.50 -5.95
C TYR A 132 -4.09 -7.73 -5.28
N GLU A 133 -4.94 -8.60 -5.82
CA GLU A 133 -6.27 -8.83 -5.26
C GLU A 133 -6.21 -9.40 -3.84
N ALA A 134 -5.29 -10.35 -3.58
CA ALA A 134 -5.15 -10.96 -2.26
C ALA A 134 -4.72 -9.92 -1.21
N ASP A 135 -3.70 -9.12 -1.52
CA ASP A 135 -3.25 -8.03 -0.64
C ASP A 135 -4.33 -6.97 -0.47
N THR A 136 -5.01 -6.61 -1.56
CA THR A 136 -6.09 -5.61 -1.54
C THR A 136 -7.25 -6.07 -0.66
N TYR A 137 -7.62 -7.34 -0.71
CA TYR A 137 -8.69 -7.89 0.13
C TYR A 137 -8.36 -7.75 1.62
N ILE A 138 -7.16 -8.11 2.03
CA ILE A 138 -6.68 -8.00 3.41
C ILE A 138 -6.58 -6.52 3.84
N ASN A 139 -6.03 -5.69 2.97
CA ASN A 139 -5.92 -4.25 3.23
C ASN A 139 -7.29 -3.58 3.35
N GLN A 140 -8.26 -3.95 2.51
CA GLN A 140 -9.63 -3.46 2.61
C GLN A 140 -10.25 -3.78 3.96
N LEU A 141 -10.17 -5.03 4.42
CA LEU A 141 -10.71 -5.44 5.72
C LEU A 141 -10.06 -4.67 6.87
N SER A 142 -8.75 -4.51 6.81
CA SER A 142 -8.00 -3.74 7.81
C SER A 142 -8.39 -2.26 7.81
N HIS A 143 -8.56 -1.67 6.62
CA HIS A 143 -9.00 -0.29 6.46
C HIS A 143 -10.43 -0.10 6.99
N TYR A 144 -11.36 -0.95 6.58
CA TYR A 144 -12.78 -0.87 7.00
C TYR A 144 -12.95 -1.06 8.50
N GLY A 145 -12.08 -1.84 9.14
CA GLY A 145 -12.05 -1.99 10.60
C GLY A 145 -11.43 -0.80 11.34
N THR A 146 -10.74 0.12 10.67
CA THR A 146 -9.96 1.19 11.31
C THR A 146 -10.35 2.60 10.90
N ASP A 147 -11.08 2.77 9.79
CA ASP A 147 -11.52 4.08 9.28
C ASP A 147 -12.98 3.98 8.82
N ALA A 148 -13.60 5.12 8.55
CA ALA A 148 -14.97 5.24 8.05
C ALA A 148 -15.06 5.84 6.63
N GLU A 149 -13.93 6.13 5.99
CA GLU A 149 -13.83 6.64 4.62
C GLU A 149 -13.23 5.56 3.72
N TYR A 150 -13.92 5.20 2.63
CA TYR A 150 -13.63 3.98 1.86
C TYR A 150 -13.34 4.24 0.37
N SER A 151 -13.16 5.51 -0.06
CA SER A 151 -12.96 5.83 -1.48
C SER A 151 -11.71 5.17 -2.08
N MET A 152 -10.63 5.11 -1.30
CA MET A 152 -9.39 4.44 -1.74
C MET A 152 -9.62 2.92 -1.92
N ALA A 153 -10.38 2.29 -1.02
CA ALA A 153 -10.72 0.89 -1.14
C ALA A 153 -11.52 0.61 -2.41
N ARG A 154 -12.54 1.43 -2.67
CA ARG A 154 -13.36 1.34 -3.88
C ARG A 154 -12.56 1.56 -5.16
N TYR A 155 -11.68 2.56 -5.16
CA TYR A 155 -10.77 2.81 -6.27
C TYR A 155 -9.83 1.62 -6.53
N SER A 156 -9.31 1.00 -5.48
CA SER A 156 -8.46 -0.19 -5.59
C SER A 156 -9.21 -1.37 -6.21
N VAL A 157 -10.47 -1.55 -5.83
CA VAL A 157 -11.33 -2.59 -6.43
C VAL A 157 -11.59 -2.27 -7.91
N ASP A 158 -12.00 -1.05 -8.25
CA ASP A 158 -12.23 -0.63 -9.64
C ASP A 158 -10.97 -0.87 -10.50
N TYR A 159 -9.79 -0.52 -9.98
CA TYR A 159 -8.52 -0.76 -10.65
C TYR A 159 -8.29 -2.24 -10.95
N LEU A 160 -8.44 -3.12 -9.95
CA LEU A 160 -8.23 -4.56 -10.12
C LEU A 160 -9.33 -5.26 -10.94
N MET A 161 -10.50 -4.66 -11.03
CA MET A 161 -11.52 -5.14 -11.96
C MET A 161 -11.13 -4.90 -13.42
N GLU A 162 -10.40 -3.82 -13.70
CA GLU A 162 -9.89 -3.48 -15.03
C GLU A 162 -8.53 -4.11 -15.33
N TRP A 163 -7.65 -4.14 -14.34
CA TRP A 163 -6.27 -4.64 -14.44
C TRP A 163 -6.00 -5.78 -13.46
N PRO A 164 -6.59 -6.97 -13.69
CA PRO A 164 -6.41 -8.10 -12.79
C PRO A 164 -4.98 -8.64 -12.84
N THR A 165 -4.54 -9.24 -11.74
CA THR A 165 -3.27 -9.95 -11.69
C THR A 165 -3.41 -11.36 -12.30
N TRP A 166 -2.35 -12.17 -12.26
CA TRP A 166 -2.33 -13.46 -12.94
C TRP A 166 -2.87 -14.66 -12.13
N PRO A 167 -2.83 -14.71 -10.78
CA PRO A 167 -3.31 -15.87 -10.04
C PRO A 167 -4.83 -15.95 -10.06
N THR A 168 -5.37 -17.04 -10.59
CA THR A 168 -6.82 -17.24 -10.73
C THR A 168 -7.54 -17.12 -9.39
N GLU A 169 -6.99 -17.72 -8.33
CA GLU A 169 -7.54 -17.69 -6.99
C GLU A 169 -7.55 -16.29 -6.37
N TRP A 170 -6.63 -15.42 -6.77
CA TRP A 170 -6.60 -14.02 -6.33
C TRP A 170 -7.67 -13.20 -7.04
N ILE A 171 -7.79 -13.37 -8.35
CA ILE A 171 -8.81 -12.67 -9.16
C ILE A 171 -10.23 -12.92 -8.61
N MET A 172 -10.50 -14.14 -8.15
CA MET A 172 -11.78 -14.49 -7.52
C MET A 172 -12.08 -13.70 -6.25
N GLN A 173 -11.07 -13.22 -5.54
CA GLN A 173 -11.25 -12.41 -4.31
C GLN A 173 -11.89 -11.05 -4.57
N SER A 174 -11.94 -10.59 -5.83
CA SER A 174 -12.71 -9.40 -6.20
C SER A 174 -14.18 -9.48 -5.79
N ILE A 175 -14.75 -10.69 -5.79
CA ILE A 175 -16.14 -10.94 -5.36
C ILE A 175 -16.27 -10.62 -3.86
N LEU A 176 -15.30 -11.08 -3.07
CA LEU A 176 -15.26 -10.85 -1.63
C LEU A 176 -15.06 -9.37 -1.29
N MET A 177 -14.22 -8.68 -2.05
CA MET A 177 -13.98 -7.25 -1.86
C MET A 177 -15.26 -6.42 -2.10
N ILE A 178 -15.99 -6.71 -3.16
CA ILE A 178 -17.25 -5.99 -3.47
C ILE A 178 -18.35 -6.36 -2.47
N TRP A 179 -18.40 -7.61 -2.03
CA TRP A 179 -19.30 -8.04 -0.98
C TRP A 179 -19.03 -7.33 0.35
N ASN A 180 -17.77 -7.21 0.74
CA ASN A 180 -17.38 -6.48 1.95
C ASN A 180 -17.73 -5.00 1.87
N ASP A 181 -17.52 -4.35 0.72
CA ASP A 181 -17.93 -2.96 0.55
C ASP A 181 -19.43 -2.80 0.82
N PHE A 182 -20.26 -3.68 0.26
CA PHE A 182 -21.69 -3.67 0.52
C PHE A 182 -22.01 -3.92 2.00
N LEU A 183 -21.38 -4.89 2.65
CA LEU A 183 -21.63 -5.19 4.06
C LEU A 183 -21.32 -4.02 4.99
N TYR A 184 -20.25 -3.29 4.73
CA TYR A 184 -19.82 -2.16 5.56
C TYR A 184 -20.57 -0.87 5.27
N THR A 185 -21.01 -0.66 4.03
CA THR A 185 -21.56 0.63 3.60
C THR A 185 -23.04 0.60 3.27
N GLY A 186 -23.61 -0.56 2.96
CA GLY A 186 -24.96 -0.71 2.38
C GLY A 186 -25.08 -0.18 0.95
N ASP A 187 -23.99 0.32 0.35
CA ASP A 187 -23.98 0.87 -1.01
C ASP A 187 -23.79 -0.22 -2.05
N THR A 188 -24.71 -0.31 -2.99
CA THR A 188 -24.69 -1.32 -4.07
C THR A 188 -23.98 -0.85 -5.34
N SER A 189 -23.41 0.34 -5.34
CA SER A 189 -22.86 0.95 -6.58
C SER A 189 -21.71 0.14 -7.19
N LEU A 190 -20.78 -0.38 -6.39
CA LEU A 190 -19.71 -1.27 -6.88
C LEU A 190 -20.29 -2.58 -7.41
N LEU A 191 -21.22 -3.18 -6.68
CA LEU A 191 -21.88 -4.43 -7.09
C LEU A 191 -22.61 -4.25 -8.43
N GLN A 192 -23.39 -3.19 -8.58
CA GLN A 192 -24.12 -2.90 -9.83
C GLN A 192 -23.16 -2.67 -11.00
N ARG A 193 -22.08 -1.94 -10.77
CA ARG A 193 -21.09 -1.61 -11.81
C ARG A 193 -20.38 -2.85 -12.34
N HIS A 194 -20.04 -3.79 -11.46
CA HIS A 194 -19.18 -4.93 -11.79
C HIS A 194 -19.91 -6.27 -11.87
N TYR A 195 -21.21 -6.32 -11.67
CA TYR A 195 -21.98 -7.59 -11.54
C TYR A 195 -21.68 -8.60 -12.65
N SER A 196 -21.72 -8.16 -13.90
CA SER A 196 -21.47 -9.04 -15.05
C SER A 196 -20.06 -9.63 -15.03
N SER A 197 -19.06 -8.81 -14.69
CA SER A 197 -17.66 -9.25 -14.60
C SER A 197 -17.43 -10.16 -13.41
N LEU A 198 -18.12 -9.94 -12.28
CA LEU A 198 -18.05 -10.81 -11.12
C LEU A 198 -18.57 -12.19 -11.42
N HIS A 199 -19.68 -12.33 -12.15
CA HIS A 199 -20.19 -13.64 -12.54
C HIS A 199 -19.16 -14.44 -13.32
N ALA A 200 -18.45 -13.80 -14.27
CA ALA A 200 -17.36 -14.46 -14.99
C ALA A 200 -16.22 -14.92 -14.06
N ARG A 201 -15.91 -14.13 -13.02
CA ARG A 201 -14.86 -14.46 -12.03
C ARG A 201 -15.23 -15.58 -11.07
N THR A 202 -16.51 -15.99 -10.98
CA THR A 202 -16.90 -17.17 -10.18
C THR A 202 -16.42 -18.49 -10.79
N LEU A 203 -15.98 -18.49 -12.03
CA LEU A 203 -15.63 -19.68 -12.80
C LEU A 203 -16.80 -20.67 -12.94
N SER A 204 -18.04 -20.25 -12.68
CA SER A 204 -19.21 -21.11 -12.71
C SER A 204 -19.45 -21.79 -14.07
N ALA A 205 -18.95 -21.19 -15.17
CA ALA A 205 -18.97 -21.80 -16.50
C ALA A 205 -18.10 -23.07 -16.62
N LEU A 206 -17.19 -23.30 -15.65
CA LEU A 206 -16.31 -24.46 -15.60
C LEU A 206 -16.84 -25.54 -14.61
N SER A 207 -17.97 -25.30 -13.98
CA SER A 207 -18.54 -26.26 -13.04
C SER A 207 -19.18 -27.44 -13.78
N ASP A 208 -19.00 -28.63 -13.24
CA ASP A 208 -19.65 -29.85 -13.72
C ASP A 208 -21.08 -30.01 -13.16
N SER A 209 -21.71 -31.12 -13.47
CA SER A 209 -23.08 -31.44 -13.00
C SER A 209 -23.19 -31.55 -11.47
N THR A 210 -22.09 -31.69 -10.75
CA THR A 210 -22.04 -31.72 -9.28
C THR A 210 -21.81 -30.34 -8.67
N GLY A 211 -21.58 -29.32 -9.48
CA GLY A 211 -21.24 -28.00 -9.05
C GLY A 211 -19.75 -27.78 -8.73
N LEU A 212 -18.91 -28.80 -8.96
CA LEU A 212 -17.48 -28.71 -8.75
C LEU A 212 -16.77 -28.11 -9.99
N ILE A 213 -15.76 -27.32 -9.73
CA ILE A 213 -14.88 -26.76 -10.78
C ILE A 213 -13.66 -27.65 -10.89
N SER A 214 -13.38 -28.14 -12.08
CA SER A 214 -12.24 -29.01 -12.38
C SER A 214 -11.37 -28.41 -13.48
N THR A 215 -10.06 -28.61 -13.35
CA THR A 215 -9.05 -28.22 -14.36
C THR A 215 -8.75 -29.32 -15.35
N LYS A 216 -9.67 -30.28 -15.56
CA LYS A 216 -9.50 -31.36 -16.52
C LYS A 216 -9.59 -30.87 -17.95
#